data_772ca6ad5586244abc83b43de47a6b40
#
_entry.id   772ca6ad5586244abc83b43de47a6b40
#
_cell.length_a   1.000
_cell.length_b   1.000
_cell.length_c   1.000
_cell.angle_alpha   90.00
_cell.angle_beta   90.00
_cell.angle_gamma   90.00
#
_symmetry.space_group_name_H-M   'P 1'
#
loop_
_entity.id
_entity.type
_entity.pdbx_description
1 polymer ?
#
loop_
_entity_poly.entity_id
_entity_poly.type
_entity_poly.pdbx_seq_one_letter_code
_entity_poly.pdbx_strand_id
1 'polypeptide(L)'
;SMPLAKHSFLVTRAAEIPQRLAEAFHIASTGRPGPVLVDITRSAQVEEFEYQWPVELQLPGYEPAFEPVPRQIARAAGEIARAQALVLYVGGGLVRARAEEELRTLVELSDAPVVTTLPARGAFPDSDPHNLKMPGMHGTVPAVGALQRADLIVALGARFDDRVTGQLDSFAPRARIVHVDIDLAEMSKNRYADVAVVADLKPALAALNAALPEAYERLGRPDLSGWWRYLNRLREKYPLGWSEPSDGFMAPQEVISKLSEIAGPDAIYVTGVGQHQMWAAQFLQLEKPSHFISSCGLGTMGYCIPAAMGAQVGVPESVVWAI
;
A
#
# COMPACT_ATOMS: atom_id res chain seq x y z
N SER A 1 -20.81 -16.65 0.79
CA SER A 1 -20.20 -15.29 0.77
C SER A 1 -19.18 -15.05 1.89
N MET A 2 -19.34 -15.70 3.06
CA MET A 2 -18.47 -15.47 4.24
C MET A 2 -16.95 -15.47 3.97
N PRO A 3 -16.36 -16.34 3.14
CA PRO A 3 -14.93 -16.29 2.87
C PRO A 3 -14.49 -15.09 2.01
N LEU A 4 -15.43 -14.42 1.32
CA LEU A 4 -15.15 -13.32 0.40
C LEU A 4 -15.59 -11.96 0.94
N ALA A 5 -16.51 -11.95 1.91
CA ALA A 5 -17.08 -10.75 2.48
C ALA A 5 -16.49 -10.45 3.86
N LYS A 6 -16.31 -9.18 4.19
CA LYS A 6 -15.92 -8.74 5.52
C LYS A 6 -17.00 -9.08 6.56
N HIS A 7 -18.25 -8.95 6.15
CA HIS A 7 -19.42 -9.34 6.94
C HIS A 7 -20.61 -9.70 6.03
N SER A 8 -21.62 -10.40 6.58
CA SER A 8 -22.85 -10.73 5.86
C SER A 8 -24.05 -10.63 6.80
N PHE A 9 -25.09 -9.95 6.35
CA PHE A 9 -26.38 -9.88 7.03
C PHE A 9 -27.44 -10.64 6.24
N LEU A 10 -28.29 -11.39 6.95
CA LEU A 10 -29.55 -11.91 6.43
C LEU A 10 -30.69 -11.10 7.08
N VAL A 11 -31.47 -10.41 6.28
CA VAL A 11 -32.58 -9.54 6.71
C VAL A 11 -33.90 -10.22 6.39
N THR A 12 -34.65 -10.59 7.40
CA THR A 12 -35.88 -11.34 7.26
C THR A 12 -37.16 -10.51 7.51
N ARG A 13 -37.01 -9.29 8.06
CA ARG A 13 -38.10 -8.36 8.34
C ARG A 13 -37.78 -6.97 7.79
N ALA A 14 -38.79 -6.30 7.25
CA ALA A 14 -38.63 -4.97 6.67
C ALA A 14 -38.11 -3.93 7.67
N ALA A 15 -38.56 -3.99 8.92
CA ALA A 15 -38.14 -3.07 9.99
C ALA A 15 -36.65 -3.13 10.32
N GLU A 16 -35.92 -4.22 9.95
CA GLU A 16 -34.48 -4.37 10.17
C GLU A 16 -33.65 -3.72 9.08
N ILE A 17 -34.21 -3.47 7.88
CA ILE A 17 -33.49 -2.99 6.70
C ILE A 17 -32.69 -1.71 6.98
N PRO A 18 -33.26 -0.62 7.55
CA PRO A 18 -32.52 0.62 7.78
C PRO A 18 -31.29 0.41 8.66
N GLN A 19 -31.43 -0.33 9.75
CA GLN A 19 -30.36 -0.59 10.70
C GLN A 19 -29.26 -1.44 10.06
N ARG A 20 -29.61 -2.55 9.39
CA ARG A 20 -28.62 -3.44 8.76
C ARG A 20 -27.88 -2.76 7.61
N LEU A 21 -28.53 -1.87 6.87
CA LEU A 21 -27.84 -1.07 5.86
C LEU A 21 -26.86 -0.09 6.49
N ALA A 22 -27.25 0.64 7.55
CA ALA A 22 -26.36 1.56 8.25
C ALA A 22 -25.13 0.82 8.83
N GLU A 23 -25.34 -0.32 9.48
CA GLU A 23 -24.28 -1.19 10.01
C GLU A 23 -23.38 -1.73 8.89
N ALA A 24 -23.96 -2.14 7.75
CA ALA A 24 -23.22 -2.65 6.62
C ALA A 24 -22.26 -1.59 6.04
N PHE A 25 -22.72 -0.37 5.81
CA PHE A 25 -21.88 0.74 5.35
C PHE A 25 -20.79 1.09 6.38
N HIS A 26 -21.11 1.10 7.65
CA HIS A 26 -20.13 1.35 8.70
C HIS A 26 -19.04 0.27 8.73
N ILE A 27 -19.41 -1.01 8.73
CA ILE A 27 -18.45 -2.12 8.70
C ILE A 27 -17.62 -2.10 7.41
N ALA A 28 -18.25 -1.84 6.26
CA ALA A 28 -17.55 -1.83 4.98
C ALA A 28 -16.45 -0.76 4.89
N SER A 29 -16.66 0.40 5.52
CA SER A 29 -15.81 1.59 5.41
C SER A 29 -14.80 1.77 6.54
N THR A 30 -14.98 1.13 7.69
CA THR A 30 -14.12 1.29 8.88
C THR A 30 -13.15 0.13 9.06
N GLY A 31 -12.09 0.33 9.84
CA GLY A 31 -10.99 -0.64 9.93
C GLY A 31 -10.39 -0.94 8.56
N ARG A 32 -9.99 -2.18 8.28
CA ARG A 32 -9.63 -2.58 6.92
C ARG A 32 -10.90 -2.61 6.05
N PRO A 33 -11.06 -1.72 5.07
CA PRO A 33 -12.26 -1.69 4.23
C PRO A 33 -12.47 -3.00 3.46
N GLY A 34 -13.72 -3.42 3.33
CA GLY A 34 -14.05 -4.64 2.61
C GLY A 34 -15.55 -4.75 2.29
N PRO A 35 -15.95 -5.65 1.39
CA PRO A 35 -17.33 -5.81 0.98
C PRO A 35 -18.19 -6.39 2.10
N VAL A 36 -19.40 -5.88 2.25
CA VAL A 36 -20.43 -6.42 3.15
C VAL A 36 -21.63 -6.83 2.32
N LEU A 37 -22.09 -8.06 2.51
CA LEU A 37 -23.29 -8.56 1.85
C LEU A 37 -24.51 -8.30 2.73
N VAL A 38 -25.57 -7.73 2.15
CA VAL A 38 -26.88 -7.64 2.79
C VAL A 38 -27.88 -8.43 1.94
N ASP A 39 -28.30 -9.59 2.43
CA ASP A 39 -29.27 -10.45 1.78
C ASP A 39 -30.65 -10.16 2.38
N ILE A 40 -31.55 -9.59 1.55
CA ILE A 40 -32.89 -9.19 1.98
C ILE A 40 -33.90 -10.18 1.40
N THR A 41 -34.56 -10.93 2.26
CA THR A 41 -35.54 -11.93 1.86
C THR A 41 -36.72 -11.29 1.11
N ARG A 42 -37.37 -12.07 0.23
CA ARG A 42 -38.56 -11.60 -0.50
C ARG A 42 -39.67 -11.15 0.47
N SER A 43 -39.86 -11.84 1.59
CA SER A 43 -40.85 -11.47 2.62
C SER A 43 -40.58 -10.07 3.16
N ALA A 44 -39.31 -9.76 3.51
CA ALA A 44 -38.93 -8.45 4.00
C ALA A 44 -39.10 -7.33 2.94
N GLN A 45 -38.98 -7.66 1.66
CA GLN A 45 -39.12 -6.67 0.57
C GLN A 45 -40.58 -6.26 0.31
N VAL A 46 -41.55 -7.07 0.73
CA VAL A 46 -42.99 -6.80 0.54
C VAL A 46 -43.71 -6.47 1.84
N GLU A 47 -43.05 -6.58 2.99
CA GLU A 47 -43.60 -6.23 4.31
C GLU A 47 -43.66 -4.70 4.46
N GLU A 48 -44.75 -4.18 4.96
CA GLU A 48 -44.89 -2.77 5.31
C GLU A 48 -44.39 -2.50 6.72
N PHE A 49 -43.68 -1.37 6.93
CA PHE A 49 -43.18 -0.94 8.23
C PHE A 49 -43.07 0.58 8.29
N GLU A 50 -43.06 1.13 9.53
CA GLU A 50 -42.81 2.54 9.77
C GLU A 50 -41.32 2.86 9.61
N TYR A 51 -40.95 3.66 8.59
CA TYR A 51 -39.56 4.01 8.32
C TYR A 51 -39.03 5.02 9.34
N GLN A 52 -37.88 4.72 9.93
CA GLN A 52 -37.14 5.59 10.84
C GLN A 52 -35.69 5.73 10.38
N TRP A 53 -35.20 6.99 10.34
CA TRP A 53 -33.83 7.33 10.01
C TRP A 53 -33.46 8.67 10.66
N PRO A 54 -32.23 8.88 11.20
CA PRO A 54 -31.14 7.89 11.32
C PRO A 54 -31.43 6.82 12.38
N VAL A 55 -30.71 5.71 12.29
CA VAL A 55 -30.75 4.61 13.26
C VAL A 55 -29.46 4.57 14.07
N GLU A 56 -29.54 4.13 15.31
CA GLU A 56 -28.38 3.89 16.15
C GLU A 56 -27.70 2.56 15.74
N LEU A 57 -26.36 2.58 15.59
CA LEU A 57 -25.61 1.37 15.26
C LEU A 57 -25.55 0.44 16.49
N GLN A 58 -25.83 -0.84 16.26
CA GLN A 58 -25.74 -1.90 17.28
C GLN A 58 -24.69 -2.93 16.86
N LEU A 59 -23.43 -2.60 17.09
CA LEU A 59 -22.28 -3.41 16.71
C LEU A 59 -21.42 -3.76 17.93
N PRO A 60 -21.94 -4.57 18.87
CA PRO A 60 -21.20 -4.93 20.07
C PRO A 60 -19.90 -5.69 19.70
N GLY A 61 -18.78 -5.22 20.26
CA GLY A 61 -17.46 -5.82 20.01
C GLY A 61 -16.81 -5.46 18.69
N TYR A 62 -17.39 -4.57 17.86
CA TYR A 62 -16.75 -4.04 16.67
C TYR A 62 -16.13 -2.68 17.00
N GLU A 63 -14.84 -2.71 17.35
CA GLU A 63 -14.05 -1.54 17.73
C GLU A 63 -12.80 -1.48 16.86
N PRO A 64 -12.86 -0.92 15.64
CA PRO A 64 -11.68 -0.79 14.79
C PRO A 64 -10.65 0.16 15.45
N ALA A 65 -9.39 -0.29 15.48
CA ALA A 65 -8.31 0.50 16.05
C ALA A 65 -7.92 1.65 15.07
N PHE A 66 -8.16 2.89 15.49
CA PHE A 66 -7.76 4.06 14.71
C PHE A 66 -6.47 4.68 15.26
N GLU A 67 -6.37 4.83 16.57
CA GLU A 67 -5.26 5.51 17.23
C GLU A 67 -4.14 4.54 17.64
N PRO A 68 -2.88 4.90 17.44
CA PRO A 68 -1.76 4.07 17.82
C PRO A 68 -1.53 4.10 19.35
N VAL A 69 -1.05 2.99 19.89
CA VAL A 69 -0.65 2.90 21.28
C VAL A 69 0.70 3.62 21.48
N PRO A 70 0.83 4.66 22.35
CA PRO A 70 2.05 5.47 22.48
C PRO A 70 3.31 4.65 22.78
N ARG A 71 3.20 3.61 23.60
CA ARG A 71 4.32 2.71 23.92
C ARG A 71 4.85 1.99 22.68
N GLN A 72 3.98 1.61 21.74
CA GLN A 72 4.38 0.95 20.48
C GLN A 72 5.10 1.95 19.57
N ILE A 73 4.60 3.18 19.48
CA ILE A 73 5.24 4.26 18.73
C ILE A 73 6.64 4.56 19.27
N ALA A 74 6.80 4.72 20.59
CA ALA A 74 8.11 4.94 21.20
C ALA A 74 9.09 3.78 20.93
N ARG A 75 8.60 2.53 20.92
CA ARG A 75 9.40 1.35 20.54
C ARG A 75 9.81 1.42 19.07
N ALA A 76 8.88 1.73 18.18
CA ALA A 76 9.15 1.86 16.74
C ALA A 76 10.20 2.95 16.47
N ALA A 77 10.06 4.14 17.07
CA ALA A 77 11.04 5.21 16.98
C ALA A 77 12.42 4.79 17.49
N GLY A 78 12.46 4.04 18.60
CA GLY A 78 13.70 3.50 19.14
C GLY A 78 14.38 2.46 18.23
N GLU A 79 13.63 1.65 17.49
CA GLU A 79 14.18 0.74 16.49
C GLU A 79 14.79 1.51 15.31
N ILE A 80 14.07 2.52 14.81
CA ILE A 80 14.56 3.39 13.72
C ILE A 80 15.87 4.08 14.13
N ALA A 81 15.95 4.60 15.35
CA ALA A 81 17.14 5.28 15.84
C ALA A 81 18.38 4.36 15.95
N ARG A 82 18.20 3.05 16.03
CA ARG A 82 19.32 2.07 16.12
C ARG A 82 19.70 1.42 14.80
N ALA A 83 18.86 1.57 13.77
CA ALA A 83 19.04 0.87 12.51
C ALA A 83 20.26 1.41 11.72
N GLN A 84 21.02 0.50 11.11
CA GLN A 84 22.15 0.84 10.22
C GLN A 84 21.85 0.56 8.75
N ALA A 85 20.81 -0.23 8.49
CA ALA A 85 20.31 -0.60 7.17
C ALA A 85 18.77 -0.60 7.18
N LEU A 86 18.20 0.59 7.43
CA LEU A 86 16.77 0.84 7.48
C LEU A 86 16.17 0.83 6.07
N VAL A 87 14.93 0.31 5.94
CA VAL A 87 14.08 0.47 4.76
C VAL A 87 12.62 0.69 5.14
N LEU A 88 11.95 1.63 4.49
CA LEU A 88 10.51 1.85 4.58
C LEU A 88 9.83 1.02 3.48
N TYR A 89 9.08 0.00 3.88
CA TYR A 89 8.35 -0.88 2.99
C TYR A 89 6.88 -0.48 2.95
N VAL A 90 6.50 0.23 1.88
CA VAL A 90 5.20 0.91 1.74
C VAL A 90 4.22 0.08 0.94
N GLY A 91 3.09 -0.25 1.54
CA GLY A 91 2.00 -0.97 0.92
C GLY A 91 0.79 -0.10 0.55
N GLY A 92 -0.20 -0.71 -0.10
CA GLY A 92 -1.44 -0.03 -0.51
C GLY A 92 -2.27 0.52 0.65
N GLY A 93 -1.99 0.10 1.89
CA GLY A 93 -2.60 0.67 3.08
C GLY A 93 -2.29 2.16 3.26
N LEU A 94 -1.08 2.59 2.86
CA LEU A 94 -0.69 4.00 2.92
C LEU A 94 -1.54 4.88 2.01
N VAL A 95 -1.76 4.46 0.76
CA VAL A 95 -2.61 5.18 -0.21
C VAL A 95 -4.06 5.27 0.28
N ARG A 96 -4.57 4.19 0.89
CA ARG A 96 -5.93 4.17 1.45
C ARG A 96 -6.07 5.09 2.66
N ALA A 97 -5.05 5.17 3.49
CA ALA A 97 -5.00 6.07 4.65
C ALA A 97 -4.75 7.54 4.26
N ARG A 98 -4.37 7.81 3.01
CA ARG A 98 -3.95 9.14 2.52
C ARG A 98 -2.85 9.74 3.41
N ALA A 99 -1.80 8.95 3.66
CA ALA A 99 -0.72 9.27 4.60
C ALA A 99 0.62 9.58 3.88
N GLU A 100 0.55 10.08 2.65
CA GLU A 100 1.71 10.35 1.81
C GLU A 100 2.58 11.49 2.38
N GLU A 101 1.95 12.52 2.96
CA GLU A 101 2.66 13.65 3.57
C GLU A 101 3.39 13.21 4.85
N GLU A 102 2.75 12.37 5.65
CA GLU A 102 3.37 11.79 6.85
C GLU A 102 4.52 10.86 6.48
N LEU A 103 4.43 10.12 5.35
CA LEU A 103 5.53 9.34 4.82
C LEU A 103 6.69 10.22 4.38
N ARG A 104 6.43 11.32 3.66
CA ARG A 104 7.45 12.29 3.24
C ARG A 104 8.22 12.84 4.44
N THR A 105 7.49 13.27 5.47
CA THR A 105 8.08 13.73 6.72
C THR A 105 8.95 12.64 7.39
N LEU A 106 8.50 11.39 7.40
CA LEU A 106 9.28 10.29 7.95
C LEU A 106 10.59 10.08 7.17
N VAL A 107 10.56 10.17 5.84
CA VAL A 107 11.75 10.07 4.98
C VAL A 107 12.73 11.22 5.28
N GLU A 108 12.26 12.45 5.36
CA GLU A 108 13.08 13.63 5.70
C GLU A 108 13.74 13.49 7.06
N LEU A 109 13.02 12.99 8.05
CA LEU A 109 13.55 12.76 9.41
C LEU A 109 14.56 11.61 9.47
N SER A 110 14.34 10.53 8.73
CA SER A 110 15.10 9.29 8.86
C SER A 110 16.20 9.10 7.81
N ASP A 111 16.15 9.81 6.69
CA ASP A 111 16.99 9.57 5.50
C ASP A 111 16.87 8.13 4.95
N ALA A 112 15.73 7.48 5.19
CA ALA A 112 15.52 6.09 4.85
C ALA A 112 15.13 5.88 3.38
N PRO A 113 15.65 4.83 2.71
CA PRO A 113 15.15 4.42 1.40
C PRO A 113 13.71 3.91 1.49
N VAL A 114 12.94 4.21 0.45
CA VAL A 114 11.54 3.81 0.28
C VAL A 114 11.43 2.74 -0.79
N VAL A 115 10.69 1.70 -0.48
CA VAL A 115 10.33 0.61 -1.40
C VAL A 115 8.81 0.50 -1.42
N THR A 116 8.20 0.64 -2.60
CA THR A 116 6.74 0.63 -2.75
C THR A 116 6.24 -0.67 -3.37
N THR A 117 5.23 -1.30 -2.79
CA THR A 117 4.55 -2.44 -3.43
C THR A 117 3.78 -2.00 -4.67
N LEU A 118 3.37 -2.95 -5.52
CA LEU A 118 2.57 -2.66 -6.71
C LEU A 118 1.33 -1.79 -6.42
N PRO A 119 0.52 -2.06 -5.37
CA PRO A 119 -0.62 -1.20 -5.00
C PRO A 119 -0.24 0.18 -4.44
N ALA A 120 1.03 0.40 -4.11
CA ALA A 120 1.54 1.64 -3.55
C ALA A 120 2.41 2.43 -4.53
N ARG A 121 2.47 2.01 -5.80
CA ARG A 121 3.20 2.76 -6.83
C ARG A 121 2.64 4.19 -6.94
N GLY A 122 3.52 5.17 -6.93
CA GLY A 122 3.16 6.60 -6.90
C GLY A 122 2.86 7.18 -5.51
N ALA A 123 2.77 6.36 -4.45
CA ALA A 123 2.62 6.85 -3.08
C ALA A 123 3.84 7.65 -2.59
N PHE A 124 4.98 7.40 -3.19
CA PHE A 124 6.20 8.18 -3.04
C PHE A 124 6.75 8.46 -4.43
N PRO A 125 7.14 9.71 -4.76
CA PRO A 125 7.54 10.10 -6.11
C PRO A 125 8.71 9.28 -6.64
N ASP A 126 8.65 8.85 -7.91
CA ASP A 126 9.76 8.14 -8.54
C ASP A 126 10.98 9.04 -8.82
N SER A 127 10.77 10.36 -8.90
CA SER A 127 11.83 11.37 -9.03
C SER A 127 12.64 11.58 -7.75
N ASP A 128 12.11 11.19 -6.60
CA ASP A 128 12.81 11.33 -5.32
C ASP A 128 13.97 10.29 -5.21
N PRO A 129 15.18 10.73 -4.85
CA PRO A 129 16.33 9.83 -4.73
C PRO A 129 16.19 8.74 -3.66
N HIS A 130 15.29 8.90 -2.69
CA HIS A 130 15.02 7.88 -1.69
C HIS A 130 14.16 6.74 -2.24
N ASN A 131 13.44 6.93 -3.36
CA ASN A 131 12.61 5.89 -3.95
C ASN A 131 13.43 4.84 -4.68
N LEU A 132 13.42 3.60 -4.19
CA LEU A 132 14.03 2.44 -4.85
C LEU A 132 13.06 1.72 -5.80
N LYS A 133 11.85 2.25 -5.98
CA LYS A 133 10.75 1.65 -6.74
C LYS A 133 10.23 0.36 -6.11
N MET A 134 9.83 -0.60 -6.92
CA MET A 134 9.09 -1.78 -6.47
C MET A 134 10.02 -2.97 -6.23
N PRO A 135 9.78 -3.79 -5.18
CA PRO A 135 10.44 -5.06 -4.94
C PRO A 135 9.68 -6.23 -5.58
N GLY A 136 10.22 -7.42 -5.43
CA GLY A 136 9.56 -8.66 -5.81
C GLY A 136 9.98 -9.18 -7.18
N MET A 137 9.16 -10.05 -7.76
CA MET A 137 9.47 -10.83 -8.95
C MET A 137 9.88 -9.97 -10.17
N HIS A 138 9.25 -8.81 -10.34
CA HIS A 138 9.57 -7.84 -11.41
C HIS A 138 9.98 -6.48 -10.84
N GLY A 139 10.54 -6.49 -9.63
CA GLY A 139 11.06 -5.31 -8.95
C GLY A 139 12.45 -4.90 -9.43
N THR A 140 12.92 -3.78 -8.89
CA THR A 140 14.28 -3.32 -9.12
C THR A 140 15.28 -4.07 -8.24
N VAL A 141 16.51 -4.26 -8.74
CA VAL A 141 17.58 -4.89 -7.94
C VAL A 141 17.89 -4.10 -6.66
N PRO A 142 17.94 -2.75 -6.68
CA PRO A 142 18.10 -1.96 -5.45
C PRO A 142 16.99 -2.19 -4.42
N ALA A 143 15.72 -2.25 -4.83
CA ALA A 143 14.60 -2.49 -3.91
C ALA A 143 14.67 -3.90 -3.29
N VAL A 144 14.95 -4.92 -4.10
CA VAL A 144 15.15 -6.29 -3.60
C VAL A 144 16.35 -6.36 -2.67
N GLY A 145 17.47 -5.74 -3.06
CA GLY A 145 18.70 -5.69 -2.25
C GLY A 145 18.51 -4.96 -0.93
N ALA A 146 17.69 -3.89 -0.93
CA ALA A 146 17.33 -3.15 0.27
C ALA A 146 16.59 -4.04 1.26
N LEU A 147 15.50 -4.69 0.84
CA LEU A 147 14.74 -5.57 1.72
C LEU A 147 15.58 -6.75 2.22
N GLN A 148 16.35 -7.40 1.34
CA GLN A 148 17.12 -8.59 1.70
C GLN A 148 18.29 -8.32 2.67
N ARG A 149 18.85 -7.12 2.64
CA ARG A 149 20.00 -6.74 3.46
C ARG A 149 19.68 -5.82 4.62
N ALA A 150 18.45 -5.37 4.74
CA ALA A 150 18.00 -4.55 5.87
C ALA A 150 18.30 -5.22 7.22
N ASP A 151 18.61 -4.42 8.21
CA ASP A 151 18.55 -4.79 9.63
C ASP A 151 17.22 -4.37 10.26
N LEU A 152 16.53 -3.40 9.65
CA LEU A 152 15.20 -2.98 10.04
C LEU A 152 14.32 -2.70 8.81
N ILE A 153 13.16 -3.36 8.76
CA ILE A 153 12.08 -3.06 7.82
C ILE A 153 10.94 -2.41 8.61
N VAL A 154 10.56 -1.19 8.22
CA VAL A 154 9.34 -0.55 8.70
C VAL A 154 8.28 -0.75 7.63
N ALA A 155 7.39 -1.71 7.87
CA ALA A 155 6.29 -2.05 6.98
C ALA A 155 5.08 -1.16 7.26
N LEU A 156 4.66 -0.38 6.27
CA LEU A 156 3.63 0.64 6.36
C LEU A 156 2.44 0.24 5.49
N GLY A 157 1.43 -0.40 6.08
CA GLY A 157 0.25 -0.89 5.37
C GLY A 157 0.58 -1.94 4.29
N ALA A 158 1.56 -2.81 4.58
CA ALA A 158 2.06 -3.85 3.68
C ALA A 158 1.97 -5.22 4.34
N ARG A 159 1.33 -6.19 3.68
CA ARG A 159 0.99 -7.52 4.25
C ARG A 159 2.05 -8.60 4.03
N PHE A 160 3.23 -8.29 3.54
CA PHE A 160 4.26 -9.28 3.19
C PHE A 160 3.74 -10.38 2.24
N ASP A 161 3.22 -9.93 1.11
CA ASP A 161 2.69 -10.79 0.04
C ASP A 161 3.79 -11.68 -0.55
N ASP A 162 3.42 -12.90 -0.96
CA ASP A 162 4.36 -13.88 -1.52
C ASP A 162 5.02 -13.43 -2.84
N ARG A 163 4.38 -12.51 -3.59
CA ARG A 163 4.96 -11.90 -4.79
C ARG A 163 6.16 -11.01 -4.48
N VAL A 164 6.27 -10.54 -3.25
CA VAL A 164 7.42 -9.75 -2.76
C VAL A 164 8.39 -10.61 -1.98
N THR A 165 7.87 -11.42 -1.06
CA THR A 165 8.72 -12.20 -0.14
C THR A 165 9.33 -13.43 -0.82
N GLY A 166 8.61 -14.03 -1.77
CA GLY A 166 8.96 -15.37 -2.21
C GLY A 166 8.97 -16.34 -1.03
N GLN A 167 10.01 -17.13 -0.90
CA GLN A 167 10.16 -18.08 0.22
C GLN A 167 10.44 -17.31 1.52
N LEU A 168 9.52 -17.38 2.48
CA LEU A 168 9.56 -16.60 3.72
C LEU A 168 10.81 -16.83 4.56
N ASP A 169 11.33 -18.07 4.64
CA ASP A 169 12.50 -18.40 5.44
C ASP A 169 13.78 -17.72 4.95
N SER A 170 13.83 -17.35 3.68
CA SER A 170 14.97 -16.65 3.06
C SER A 170 14.75 -15.15 2.90
N PHE A 171 13.54 -14.66 3.15
CA PHE A 171 13.23 -13.23 3.02
C PHE A 171 13.74 -12.41 4.20
N ALA A 172 14.62 -11.45 3.93
CA ALA A 172 15.15 -10.50 4.91
C ALA A 172 15.56 -11.17 6.25
N PRO A 173 16.44 -12.18 6.24
CA PRO A 173 16.65 -13.07 7.40
C PRO A 173 17.25 -12.37 8.62
N ARG A 174 17.83 -11.16 8.45
CA ARG A 174 18.43 -10.37 9.52
C ARG A 174 17.59 -9.21 9.98
N ALA A 175 16.52 -8.89 9.23
CA ALA A 175 15.71 -7.73 9.51
C ALA A 175 14.79 -7.95 10.71
N ARG A 176 14.82 -7.00 11.65
CA ARG A 176 13.71 -6.78 12.57
C ARG A 176 12.57 -6.08 11.83
N ILE A 177 11.35 -6.30 12.29
CA ILE A 177 10.15 -5.78 11.63
C ILE A 177 9.39 -4.86 12.59
N VAL A 178 9.25 -3.61 12.20
CA VAL A 178 8.20 -2.72 12.71
C VAL A 178 7.04 -2.82 11.71
N HIS A 179 5.89 -3.30 12.14
CA HIS A 179 4.73 -3.46 11.27
C HIS A 179 3.60 -2.55 11.72
N VAL A 180 3.21 -1.62 10.86
CA VAL A 180 2.08 -0.69 11.08
C VAL A 180 0.98 -1.06 10.10
N ASP A 181 -0.15 -1.54 10.62
CA ASP A 181 -1.32 -1.89 9.81
C ASP A 181 -2.59 -1.73 10.64
N ILE A 182 -3.69 -1.41 9.98
CA ILE A 182 -5.01 -1.29 10.62
C ILE A 182 -5.64 -2.65 10.94
N ASP A 183 -5.18 -3.71 10.26
CA ASP A 183 -5.71 -5.06 10.39
C ASP A 183 -4.85 -5.91 11.34
N LEU A 184 -5.37 -6.17 12.52
CA LEU A 184 -4.72 -7.03 13.51
C LEU A 184 -4.43 -8.43 12.95
N ALA A 185 -5.23 -8.94 12.00
CA ALA A 185 -5.04 -10.26 11.39
C ALA A 185 -3.79 -10.35 10.48
N GLU A 186 -3.25 -9.23 10.03
CA GLU A 186 -2.00 -9.20 9.26
C GLU A 186 -0.75 -9.20 10.16
N MET A 187 -0.90 -8.86 11.46
CA MET A 187 0.24 -8.83 12.38
C MET A 187 0.84 -10.21 12.61
N SER A 188 2.13 -10.34 12.32
CA SER A 188 2.91 -11.59 12.48
C SER A 188 2.38 -12.78 11.66
N LYS A 189 1.53 -12.54 10.66
CA LYS A 189 0.95 -13.59 9.81
C LYS A 189 2.00 -14.25 8.92
N ASN A 190 2.74 -13.47 8.14
CA ASN A 190 3.78 -13.94 7.23
C ASN A 190 5.19 -13.70 7.77
N ARG A 191 5.41 -12.57 8.44
CA ARG A 191 6.67 -12.21 9.12
C ARG A 191 6.36 -11.78 10.54
N TYR A 192 7.13 -12.29 11.49
CA TYR A 192 7.01 -11.89 12.89
C TYR A 192 7.29 -10.38 13.02
N ALA A 193 6.40 -9.67 13.68
CA ALA A 193 6.54 -8.26 13.97
C ALA A 193 7.22 -8.06 15.35
N ASP A 194 8.46 -7.56 15.37
CA ASP A 194 9.16 -7.20 16.59
C ASP A 194 8.46 -6.05 17.32
N VAL A 195 7.90 -5.14 16.54
CA VAL A 195 7.02 -4.07 17.01
C VAL A 195 5.77 -4.04 16.14
N ALA A 196 4.63 -4.44 16.70
CA ALA A 196 3.33 -4.36 16.06
C ALA A 196 2.61 -3.07 16.47
N VAL A 197 2.21 -2.26 15.49
CA VAL A 197 1.41 -1.04 15.68
C VAL A 197 0.10 -1.23 14.94
N VAL A 198 -0.96 -1.58 15.66
CA VAL A 198 -2.31 -1.75 15.11
C VAL A 198 -3.03 -0.42 15.20
N ALA A 199 -3.12 0.30 14.08
CA ALA A 199 -3.75 1.62 14.00
C ALA A 199 -3.97 2.02 12.53
N ASP A 200 -4.77 3.06 12.30
CA ASP A 200 -4.77 3.76 11.02
C ASP A 200 -3.38 4.36 10.76
N LEU A 201 -2.96 4.29 9.51
CA LEU A 201 -1.57 4.63 9.16
C LEU A 201 -1.29 6.13 9.32
N LYS A 202 -2.26 6.99 9.03
CA LYS A 202 -2.06 8.43 9.10
C LYS A 202 -1.77 8.91 10.53
N PRO A 203 -2.61 8.64 11.56
CA PRO A 203 -2.28 8.98 12.93
C PRO A 203 -1.05 8.23 13.45
N ALA A 204 -0.80 6.99 13.02
CA ALA A 204 0.38 6.25 13.42
C ALA A 204 1.68 6.89 12.91
N LEU A 205 1.73 7.32 11.65
CA LEU A 205 2.89 8.02 11.09
C LEU A 205 3.06 9.42 11.70
N ALA A 206 1.99 10.17 11.92
CA ALA A 206 2.05 11.45 12.61
C ALA A 206 2.66 11.32 14.01
N ALA A 207 2.22 10.32 14.78
CA ALA A 207 2.75 10.03 16.11
C ALA A 207 4.23 9.56 16.05
N LEU A 208 4.60 8.75 15.06
CA LEU A 208 5.96 8.27 14.86
C LEU A 208 6.91 9.43 14.51
N ASN A 209 6.49 10.31 13.60
CA ASN A 209 7.23 11.51 13.23
C ASN A 209 7.47 12.44 14.43
N ALA A 210 6.47 12.59 15.30
CA ALA A 210 6.61 13.37 16.53
C ALA A 210 7.55 12.72 17.55
N ALA A 211 7.60 11.39 17.64
CA ALA A 211 8.42 10.66 18.61
C ALA A 211 9.89 10.47 18.16
N LEU A 212 10.16 10.55 16.85
CA LEU A 212 11.47 10.23 16.30
C LEU A 212 12.59 11.21 16.73
N PRO A 213 12.38 12.55 16.79
CA PRO A 213 13.39 13.48 17.30
C PRO A 213 13.84 13.16 18.73
N GLU A 214 12.92 12.88 19.65
CA GLU A 214 13.24 12.50 21.02
C GLU A 214 14.05 11.18 21.07
N ALA A 215 13.70 10.22 20.22
CA ALA A 215 14.46 8.97 20.11
C ALA A 215 15.90 9.23 19.64
N TYR A 216 16.11 10.15 18.71
CA TYR A 216 17.44 10.56 18.23
C TYR A 216 18.24 11.32 19.27
N GLU A 217 17.63 12.19 20.07
CA GLU A 217 18.30 12.87 21.17
C GLU A 217 18.83 11.85 22.20
N ARG A 218 18.06 10.81 22.49
CA ARG A 218 18.40 9.81 23.49
C ARG A 218 19.37 8.73 22.99
N LEU A 219 19.26 8.30 21.73
CA LEU A 219 19.94 7.12 21.20
C LEU A 219 20.99 7.45 20.14
N GLY A 220 21.00 8.68 19.63
CA GLY A 220 21.75 9.11 18.46
C GLY A 220 20.97 8.91 17.17
N ARG A 221 21.28 9.73 16.16
CA ARG A 221 20.77 9.54 14.80
C ARG A 221 21.68 8.54 14.06
N PRO A 222 21.14 7.52 13.39
CA PRO A 222 21.96 6.58 12.64
C PRO A 222 22.64 7.24 11.45
N ASP A 223 23.87 6.81 11.14
CA ASP A 223 24.56 7.17 9.90
C ASP A 223 24.25 6.13 8.82
N LEU A 224 23.36 6.47 7.90
CA LEU A 224 22.97 5.62 6.77
C LEU A 224 23.89 5.76 5.54
N SER A 225 24.98 6.53 5.60
CA SER A 225 25.86 6.79 4.45
C SER A 225 26.47 5.51 3.86
N GLY A 226 26.82 4.54 4.70
CA GLY A 226 27.31 3.23 4.28
C GLY A 226 26.22 2.41 3.55
N TRP A 227 25.00 2.52 4.04
CA TRP A 227 23.82 1.88 3.47
C TRP A 227 23.50 2.47 2.09
N TRP A 228 23.45 3.79 1.98
CA TRP A 228 23.24 4.48 0.71
C TRP A 228 24.33 4.19 -0.33
N ARG A 229 25.60 4.11 0.07
CA ARG A 229 26.68 3.69 -0.83
C ARG A 229 26.45 2.29 -1.40
N TYR A 230 25.94 1.36 -0.59
CA TYR A 230 25.60 0.02 -1.06
C TYR A 230 24.44 0.05 -2.07
N LEU A 231 23.34 0.76 -1.76
CA LEU A 231 22.15 0.86 -2.61
C LEU A 231 22.47 1.57 -3.95
N ASN A 232 23.24 2.64 -3.91
CA ASN A 232 23.63 3.38 -5.12
C ASN A 232 24.52 2.52 -6.03
N ARG A 233 25.44 1.72 -5.49
CA ARG A 233 26.18 0.73 -6.29
C ARG A 233 25.28 -0.28 -6.98
N LEU A 234 24.17 -0.68 -6.35
CA LEU A 234 23.20 -1.56 -7.01
C LEU A 234 22.47 -0.84 -8.14
N ARG A 235 22.10 0.43 -7.95
CA ARG A 235 21.49 1.26 -9.02
C ARG A 235 22.42 1.40 -10.23
N GLU A 236 23.67 1.71 -9.99
CA GLU A 236 24.68 1.87 -11.05
C GLU A 236 24.97 0.55 -11.77
N LYS A 237 25.06 -0.56 -11.03
CA LYS A 237 25.41 -1.86 -11.60
C LYS A 237 24.23 -2.53 -12.33
N TYR A 238 23.02 -2.28 -11.89
CA TYR A 238 21.80 -2.93 -12.38
C TYR A 238 20.71 -1.89 -12.70
N PRO A 239 20.96 -0.95 -13.64
CA PRO A 239 19.96 0.00 -14.06
C PRO A 239 18.81 -0.73 -14.75
N LEU A 240 17.59 -0.19 -14.64
CA LEU A 240 16.49 -0.61 -15.50
C LEU A 240 16.82 -0.23 -16.94
N GLY A 241 16.57 -1.15 -17.86
CA GLY A 241 16.85 -0.95 -19.28
C GLY A 241 16.26 -2.07 -20.11
N TRP A 242 16.45 -1.99 -21.39
CA TRP A 242 16.04 -3.00 -22.38
C TRP A 242 17.11 -3.18 -23.44
N SER A 243 17.02 -4.28 -24.16
CA SER A 243 17.81 -4.51 -25.37
C SER A 243 16.99 -4.10 -26.59
N GLU A 244 17.62 -3.45 -27.56
CA GLU A 244 16.95 -3.14 -28.82
C GLU A 244 16.59 -4.44 -29.56
N PRO A 245 15.34 -4.59 -30.01
CA PRO A 245 14.92 -5.72 -30.81
C PRO A 245 15.64 -5.73 -32.18
N SER A 246 16.03 -6.93 -32.65
CA SER A 246 16.75 -7.11 -33.93
C SER A 246 15.86 -6.99 -35.18
N ASP A 247 14.53 -6.90 -34.97
CA ASP A 247 13.49 -6.85 -36.03
C ASP A 247 13.11 -5.44 -36.46
N GLY A 248 13.72 -4.40 -35.85
CA GLY A 248 13.44 -3.00 -36.15
C GLY A 248 12.19 -2.43 -35.47
N PHE A 249 11.51 -3.19 -34.60
CA PHE A 249 10.42 -2.69 -33.77
C PHE A 249 10.96 -2.06 -32.48
N MET A 250 10.12 -1.24 -31.83
CA MET A 250 10.43 -0.70 -30.52
C MET A 250 10.26 -1.77 -29.44
N ALA A 251 11.14 -1.77 -28.44
CA ALA A 251 10.94 -2.59 -27.26
C ALA A 251 9.69 -2.11 -26.49
N PRO A 252 8.86 -3.01 -25.94
CA PRO A 252 7.70 -2.60 -25.15
C PRO A 252 8.05 -1.69 -23.97
N GLN A 253 9.20 -1.90 -23.35
CA GLN A 253 9.74 -1.07 -22.27
C GLN A 253 10.03 0.36 -22.75
N GLU A 254 10.56 0.51 -23.97
CA GLU A 254 10.81 1.80 -24.60
C GLU A 254 9.50 2.54 -24.86
N VAL A 255 8.50 1.85 -25.41
CA VAL A 255 7.15 2.43 -25.66
C VAL A 255 6.55 2.98 -24.37
N ILE A 256 6.60 2.20 -23.27
CA ILE A 256 6.05 2.61 -21.97
C ILE A 256 6.85 3.78 -21.38
N SER A 257 8.17 3.76 -21.49
CA SER A 257 9.02 4.87 -21.01
C SER A 257 8.72 6.16 -21.76
N LYS A 258 8.63 6.11 -23.10
CA LYS A 258 8.26 7.26 -23.94
C LYS A 258 6.83 7.75 -23.68
N LEU A 259 5.89 6.81 -23.47
CA LEU A 259 4.54 7.16 -23.09
C LEU A 259 4.52 7.97 -21.79
N SER A 260 5.26 7.54 -20.78
CA SER A 260 5.37 8.24 -19.50
C SER A 260 5.98 9.64 -19.65
N GLU A 261 7.03 9.76 -20.46
CA GLU A 261 7.69 11.04 -20.74
C GLU A 261 6.75 12.05 -21.44
N ILE A 262 6.01 11.59 -22.47
CA ILE A 262 5.09 12.43 -23.26
C ILE A 262 3.84 12.80 -22.45
N ALA A 263 3.29 11.86 -21.71
CA ALA A 263 2.06 12.07 -20.95
C ALA A 263 2.27 12.94 -19.69
N GLY A 264 3.47 12.96 -19.15
CA GLY A 264 3.85 13.78 -17.99
C GLY A 264 3.32 13.25 -16.65
N PRO A 265 3.61 13.99 -15.55
CA PRO A 265 3.40 13.49 -14.18
C PRO A 265 1.93 13.45 -13.74
N ASP A 266 1.03 14.07 -14.50
CA ASP A 266 -0.40 14.17 -14.17
C ASP A 266 -1.26 13.08 -14.83
N ALA A 267 -0.67 12.27 -15.70
CA ALA A 267 -1.37 11.20 -16.37
C ALA A 267 -1.72 10.05 -15.41
N ILE A 268 -2.87 9.44 -15.63
CA ILE A 268 -3.32 8.26 -14.92
C ILE A 268 -3.13 7.02 -15.81
N TYR A 269 -2.50 6.01 -15.27
CA TYR A 269 -2.21 4.77 -15.99
C TYR A 269 -3.01 3.63 -15.40
N VAL A 270 -3.80 2.96 -16.23
CA VAL A 270 -4.60 1.79 -15.85
C VAL A 270 -4.07 0.59 -16.60
N THR A 271 -3.55 -0.40 -15.89
CA THR A 271 -2.96 -1.57 -16.55
C THR A 271 -3.87 -2.78 -16.51
N GLY A 272 -3.83 -3.56 -17.58
CA GLY A 272 -4.28 -4.94 -17.59
C GLY A 272 -3.34 -5.82 -16.75
N VAL A 273 -3.40 -7.13 -16.96
CA VAL A 273 -2.56 -8.09 -16.26
C VAL A 273 -1.77 -8.92 -17.26
N GLY A 274 -0.45 -8.92 -17.11
CA GLY A 274 0.49 -9.61 -17.99
C GLY A 274 1.87 -8.94 -18.01
N GLN A 275 2.68 -9.22 -19.02
CA GLN A 275 4.02 -8.63 -19.17
C GLN A 275 3.98 -7.10 -19.24
N HIS A 276 2.99 -6.53 -19.95
CA HIS A 276 2.78 -5.09 -20.04
C HIS A 276 2.57 -4.44 -18.66
N GLN A 277 1.87 -5.09 -17.73
CA GLN A 277 1.72 -4.63 -16.36
C GLN A 277 3.08 -4.58 -15.64
N MET A 278 3.91 -5.61 -15.81
CA MET A 278 5.24 -5.67 -15.20
C MET A 278 6.14 -4.56 -15.73
N TRP A 279 6.16 -4.34 -17.06
CA TRP A 279 6.90 -3.26 -17.68
C TRP A 279 6.37 -1.87 -17.28
N ALA A 280 5.04 -1.70 -17.22
CA ALA A 280 4.43 -0.46 -16.74
C ALA A 280 4.87 -0.13 -15.30
N ALA A 281 4.83 -1.11 -14.41
CA ALA A 281 5.28 -0.93 -13.03
C ALA A 281 6.78 -0.55 -12.90
N GLN A 282 7.62 -0.96 -13.85
CA GLN A 282 9.05 -0.68 -13.87
C GLN A 282 9.40 0.66 -14.53
N PHE A 283 8.79 0.94 -15.71
CA PHE A 283 9.25 2.00 -16.61
C PHE A 283 8.39 3.27 -16.59
N LEU A 284 7.16 3.23 -16.08
CA LEU A 284 6.42 4.46 -15.83
C LEU A 284 7.07 5.28 -14.71
N GLN A 285 7.11 6.60 -14.89
CA GLN A 285 7.49 7.54 -13.84
C GLN A 285 6.22 8.00 -13.11
N LEU A 286 6.07 7.59 -11.88
CA LEU A 286 4.87 7.81 -11.07
C LEU A 286 5.18 8.80 -9.95
N GLU A 287 4.58 9.98 -10.04
CA GLU A 287 4.84 11.09 -9.12
C GLU A 287 3.72 11.31 -8.10
N LYS A 288 2.56 10.70 -8.32
CA LYS A 288 1.37 10.92 -7.50
C LYS A 288 0.69 9.61 -7.09
N PRO A 289 0.12 9.57 -5.89
CA PRO A 289 -0.68 8.44 -5.45
C PRO A 289 -1.93 8.27 -6.33
N SER A 290 -2.41 7.04 -6.45
CA SER A 290 -3.61 6.68 -7.23
C SER A 290 -3.52 6.95 -8.74
N HIS A 291 -2.34 7.35 -9.27
CA HIS A 291 -2.11 7.50 -10.71
C HIS A 291 -1.67 6.20 -11.40
N PHE A 292 -1.53 5.12 -10.65
CA PHE A 292 -1.30 3.77 -11.16
C PHE A 292 -2.40 2.84 -10.66
N ILE A 293 -3.27 2.40 -11.55
CA ILE A 293 -4.44 1.58 -11.23
C ILE A 293 -4.29 0.21 -11.90
N SER A 294 -4.38 -0.85 -11.12
CA SER A 294 -4.22 -2.21 -11.61
C SER A 294 -4.95 -3.22 -10.73
N SER A 295 -5.31 -4.37 -11.29
CA SER A 295 -5.86 -5.50 -10.53
C SER A 295 -4.75 -6.20 -9.74
N CYS A 296 -4.28 -5.54 -8.69
CA CYS A 296 -3.11 -5.99 -7.91
C CYS A 296 -3.38 -7.22 -7.02
N GLY A 297 -4.62 -7.51 -6.70
CA GLY A 297 -5.01 -8.62 -5.82
C GLY A 297 -5.28 -9.92 -6.58
N LEU A 298 -6.31 -9.93 -7.42
CA LEU A 298 -6.76 -11.11 -8.15
C LEU A 298 -6.10 -11.27 -9.52
N GLY A 299 -5.46 -10.22 -10.06
CA GLY A 299 -4.81 -10.27 -11.37
C GLY A 299 -5.80 -10.49 -12.51
N THR A 300 -6.91 -9.77 -12.51
CA THR A 300 -7.99 -9.94 -13.49
C THR A 300 -7.60 -9.39 -14.85
N MET A 301 -7.46 -10.25 -15.84
CA MET A 301 -7.23 -9.86 -17.23
C MET A 301 -8.48 -9.14 -17.78
N GLY A 302 -8.27 -8.12 -18.64
CA GLY A 302 -9.37 -7.29 -19.17
C GLY A 302 -9.84 -6.16 -18.23
N TYR A 303 -9.24 -6.04 -17.04
CA TYR A 303 -9.57 -5.03 -16.04
C TYR A 303 -9.35 -3.59 -16.54
N CYS A 304 -8.29 -3.34 -17.34
CA CYS A 304 -7.85 -1.98 -17.66
C CYS A 304 -8.89 -1.15 -18.42
N ILE A 305 -9.62 -1.73 -19.37
CA ILE A 305 -10.57 -0.97 -20.20
C ILE A 305 -11.71 -0.38 -19.35
N PRO A 306 -12.52 -1.18 -18.63
CA PRO A 306 -13.60 -0.60 -17.82
C PRO A 306 -13.08 0.26 -16.68
N ALA A 307 -11.92 -0.06 -16.11
CA ALA A 307 -11.33 0.76 -15.05
C ALA A 307 -10.82 2.11 -15.56
N ALA A 308 -10.22 2.16 -16.77
CA ALA A 308 -9.81 3.41 -17.42
C ALA A 308 -11.02 4.30 -17.76
N MET A 309 -12.10 3.70 -18.27
CA MET A 309 -13.35 4.43 -18.49
C MET A 309 -13.88 5.04 -17.20
N GLY A 310 -13.89 4.28 -16.10
CA GLY A 310 -14.29 4.77 -14.79
C GLY A 310 -13.39 5.88 -14.26
N ALA A 311 -12.07 5.73 -14.40
CA ALA A 311 -11.10 6.75 -14.02
C ALA A 311 -11.31 8.05 -14.81
N GLN A 312 -11.52 7.97 -16.13
CA GLN A 312 -11.77 9.16 -16.97
C GLN A 312 -13.07 9.87 -16.60
N VAL A 313 -14.12 9.13 -16.23
CA VAL A 313 -15.38 9.72 -15.75
C VAL A 313 -15.20 10.39 -14.40
N GLY A 314 -14.39 9.78 -13.51
CA GLY A 314 -14.12 10.30 -12.16
C GLY A 314 -13.22 11.54 -12.14
N VAL A 315 -12.32 11.67 -13.11
CA VAL A 315 -11.37 12.79 -13.26
C VAL A 315 -11.30 13.24 -14.72
N PRO A 316 -12.34 13.91 -15.22
CA PRO A 316 -12.49 14.24 -16.65
C PRO A 316 -11.37 15.13 -17.20
N GLU A 317 -10.72 15.93 -16.33
CA GLU A 317 -9.62 16.83 -16.69
C GLU A 317 -8.26 16.12 -16.87
N SER A 318 -8.14 14.88 -16.42
CA SER A 318 -6.89 14.11 -16.50
C SER A 318 -6.86 13.26 -17.76
N VAL A 319 -5.66 13.02 -18.28
CA VAL A 319 -5.44 12.04 -19.35
C VAL A 319 -5.30 10.66 -18.74
N VAL A 320 -6.15 9.72 -19.16
CA VAL A 320 -6.13 8.33 -18.68
C VAL A 320 -5.67 7.40 -19.79
N TRP A 321 -4.64 6.61 -19.53
CA TRP A 321 -4.07 5.62 -20.42
C TRP A 321 -4.43 4.21 -19.95
N ALA A 322 -5.01 3.40 -20.85
CA ALA A 322 -5.21 1.96 -20.66
C ALA A 322 -4.05 1.20 -21.32
N ILE A 323 -3.30 0.43 -20.57
CA ILE A 323 -2.11 -0.33 -20.99
C ILE A 323 -2.38 -1.83 -20.86
#